data_eb1cf578c5152cb9adda023394950b65
#
_entry.id   eb1cf578c5152cb9adda023394950b65
#
_cell.length_a   1.000
_cell.length_b   1.000
_cell.length_c   1.000
_cell.angle_alpha   90.00
_cell.angle_beta   90.00
_cell.angle_gamma   90.00
#
_symmetry.space_group_name_H-M   'P 1'
#
loop_
_entity.id
_entity.type
_entity.pdbx_description
1 polymer ?
#
loop_
_entity_poly.entity_id
_entity_poly.type
_entity_poly.pdbx_seq_one_letter_code
_entity_poly.pdbx_strand_id
1 'polypeptide(L)'
;QRALKHFNEGTTDRAPSQLTVPVSAYTDEAQFEAERQAVYFESPIAIALSLEIPEPGDFQTQTIMGVPLLITRDRDGLIHCFINVCRHRGAKVCSAEKGHQSRFSCPYHAWTYSNRGDLIGVYGEDSFGGVDRATMGLTALYCVERAGVVFACLTPGKSFDIDNWLGEFADKLADQKLADWHLYTERWLPGAGWKATLDGYLEVYHHDSVHGKTVGPYTVGNLLVHDTWGAHQRMVIAKKNISELNDIELDSWESPESYIRVVHSVFPNLSISAILGGHCLIGFIYPGETSTTTATRQLILSA
;
A
#
# COMPACT_ATOMS: atom_id res chain seq x y z
N GLN A 1 -20.79 -6.36 -17.21
CA GLN A 1 -21.74 -7.42 -17.55
C GLN A 1 -22.11 -8.27 -16.33
N ARG A 2 -21.15 -8.94 -15.61
CA ARG A 2 -21.45 -9.81 -14.44
C ARG A 2 -22.24 -9.07 -13.37
N ALA A 3 -21.88 -7.83 -13.03
CA ALA A 3 -22.58 -7.02 -12.03
C ALA A 3 -24.02 -6.70 -12.46
N LEU A 4 -24.26 -6.37 -13.74
CA LEU A 4 -25.60 -6.14 -14.28
C LEU A 4 -26.43 -7.43 -14.26
N LYS A 5 -25.83 -8.57 -14.63
CA LYS A 5 -26.50 -9.87 -14.55
C LYS A 5 -26.95 -10.16 -13.11
N HIS A 6 -26.04 -10.02 -12.13
CA HIS A 6 -26.39 -10.20 -10.73
C HIS A 6 -27.48 -9.25 -10.25
N PHE A 7 -27.45 -7.99 -10.70
CA PHE A 7 -28.51 -7.03 -10.39
C PHE A 7 -29.87 -7.49 -10.89
N ASN A 8 -29.95 -7.92 -12.15
CA ASN A 8 -31.20 -8.34 -12.77
C ASN A 8 -31.75 -9.65 -12.18
N GLU A 9 -30.86 -10.54 -11.76
CA GLU A 9 -31.22 -11.85 -11.18
C GLU A 9 -31.39 -11.81 -9.65
N GLY A 10 -31.07 -10.70 -9.00
CA GLY A 10 -31.09 -10.60 -7.54
C GLY A 10 -30.05 -11.51 -6.86
N THR A 11 -28.91 -11.71 -7.50
CA THR A 11 -27.84 -12.61 -7.06
C THR A 11 -26.55 -11.87 -6.76
N THR A 12 -25.54 -12.56 -6.23
CA THR A 12 -24.19 -12.06 -5.96
C THR A 12 -23.19 -13.20 -6.08
N ASP A 13 -21.93 -12.92 -6.30
CA ASP A 13 -20.90 -13.95 -6.17
C ASP A 13 -20.87 -14.50 -4.74
N ARG A 14 -20.65 -15.78 -4.61
CA ARG A 14 -20.62 -16.51 -3.33
C ARG A 14 -19.46 -17.48 -3.29
N ALA A 15 -18.87 -17.64 -2.11
CA ALA A 15 -17.96 -18.73 -1.86
C ALA A 15 -18.67 -20.09 -1.98
N PRO A 16 -17.95 -21.17 -2.33
CA PRO A 16 -18.54 -22.52 -2.47
C PRO A 16 -19.18 -23.02 -1.17
N SER A 17 -18.68 -22.57 -0.02
CA SER A 17 -19.17 -22.97 1.30
C SER A 17 -19.01 -21.84 2.31
N GLN A 18 -19.76 -21.91 3.39
CA GLN A 18 -19.58 -21.04 4.55
C GLN A 18 -18.29 -21.44 5.29
N LEU A 19 -17.50 -20.44 5.65
CA LEU A 19 -16.33 -20.56 6.53
C LEU A 19 -16.67 -19.95 7.90
N THR A 20 -16.43 -20.68 8.97
CA THR A 20 -16.47 -20.16 10.33
C THR A 20 -15.04 -19.96 10.83
N VAL A 21 -14.70 -18.72 11.18
CA VAL A 21 -13.38 -18.36 11.74
C VAL A 21 -13.53 -18.14 13.23
N PRO A 22 -12.73 -18.81 14.08
CA PRO A 22 -12.79 -18.58 15.52
C PRO A 22 -12.30 -17.15 15.86
N VAL A 23 -12.91 -16.55 16.87
CA VAL A 23 -12.54 -15.18 17.31
C VAL A 23 -11.05 -15.08 17.67
N SER A 24 -10.45 -16.15 18.21
CA SER A 24 -9.02 -16.22 18.49
C SER A 24 -8.13 -15.92 17.28
N ALA A 25 -8.57 -16.22 16.06
CA ALA A 25 -7.85 -15.84 14.84
C ALA A 25 -7.64 -14.32 14.69
N TYR A 26 -8.45 -13.51 15.38
CA TYR A 26 -8.35 -12.04 15.39
C TYR A 26 -7.74 -11.47 16.66
N THR A 27 -7.76 -12.23 17.78
CA THR A 27 -7.44 -11.70 19.11
C THR A 27 -6.27 -12.40 19.82
N ASP A 28 -5.78 -13.52 19.27
CA ASP A 28 -4.62 -14.22 19.83
C ASP A 28 -3.33 -13.46 19.50
N GLU A 29 -2.61 -13.01 20.54
CA GLU A 29 -1.39 -12.21 20.39
C GLU A 29 -0.21 -13.03 19.83
N ALA A 30 -0.14 -14.33 20.15
CA ALA A 30 0.95 -15.17 19.64
C ALA A 30 0.77 -15.42 18.13
N GLN A 31 -0.48 -15.67 17.69
CA GLN A 31 -0.80 -15.78 16.28
C GLN A 31 -0.56 -14.44 15.57
N PHE A 32 -0.99 -13.34 16.16
CA PHE A 32 -0.76 -11.99 15.62
C PHE A 32 0.72 -11.72 15.39
N GLU A 33 1.59 -12.01 16.36
CA GLU A 33 3.03 -11.77 16.22
C GLU A 33 3.65 -12.66 15.13
N ALA A 34 3.23 -13.92 15.03
CA ALA A 34 3.67 -14.81 13.96
C ALA A 34 3.25 -14.31 12.57
N GLU A 35 2.01 -13.82 12.43
CA GLU A 35 1.50 -13.22 11.19
C GLU A 35 2.22 -11.89 10.88
N ARG A 36 2.43 -11.04 11.88
CA ARG A 36 3.17 -9.78 11.73
C ARG A 36 4.57 -10.04 11.18
N GLN A 37 5.25 -11.04 11.72
CA GLN A 37 6.58 -11.43 11.25
C GLN A 37 6.52 -11.98 9.82
N ALA A 38 5.72 -13.01 9.57
CA ALA A 38 5.70 -13.72 8.28
C ALA A 38 5.11 -12.88 7.13
N VAL A 39 4.05 -12.13 7.42
CA VAL A 39 3.27 -11.42 6.39
C VAL A 39 3.81 -10.00 6.14
N TYR A 40 4.25 -9.30 7.18
CA TYR A 40 4.64 -7.89 7.05
C TYR A 40 6.15 -7.64 7.09
N PHE A 41 6.89 -8.42 7.86
CA PHE A 41 8.35 -8.24 7.94
C PHE A 41 9.09 -9.06 6.90
N GLU A 42 8.58 -10.24 6.53
CA GLU A 42 9.27 -11.18 5.65
C GLU A 42 8.66 -11.28 4.24
N SER A 43 7.59 -10.54 3.94
CA SER A 43 6.99 -10.46 2.61
C SER A 43 7.07 -9.05 2.04
N PRO A 44 6.88 -8.87 0.72
CA PRO A 44 6.76 -7.54 0.13
C PRO A 44 5.48 -6.86 0.61
N ILE A 45 5.61 -5.65 1.12
CA ILE A 45 4.49 -4.78 1.47
C ILE A 45 4.54 -3.49 0.67
N ALA A 46 3.39 -2.92 0.34
CA ALA A 46 3.31 -1.59 -0.23
C ALA A 46 3.65 -0.54 0.84
N ILE A 47 4.57 0.38 0.54
CA ILE A 47 5.04 1.41 1.49
C ILE A 47 4.80 2.83 1.01
N ALA A 48 4.70 3.07 -0.29
CA ALA A 48 4.47 4.37 -0.89
C ALA A 48 3.86 4.23 -2.29
N LEU A 49 3.42 5.34 -2.87
CA LEU A 49 3.15 5.46 -4.29
C LEU A 49 4.32 6.18 -4.99
N SER A 50 4.55 5.86 -6.26
CA SER A 50 5.58 6.51 -7.09
C SER A 50 5.41 8.02 -7.17
N LEU A 51 4.15 8.47 -7.22
CA LEU A 51 3.78 9.90 -7.28
C LEU A 51 4.20 10.71 -6.04
N GLU A 52 4.57 10.05 -4.94
CA GLU A 52 5.02 10.73 -3.72
C GLU A 52 6.51 11.11 -3.78
N ILE A 53 7.28 10.46 -4.66
CA ILE A 53 8.71 10.66 -4.89
C ILE A 53 8.99 10.61 -6.41
N PRO A 54 8.40 11.53 -7.21
CA PRO A 54 8.39 11.43 -8.66
C PRO A 54 9.74 11.71 -9.32
N GLU A 55 10.54 12.63 -8.77
CA GLU A 55 11.74 13.15 -9.42
C GLU A 55 13.04 12.59 -8.83
N PRO A 56 14.09 12.42 -9.65
CA PRO A 56 15.42 12.10 -9.15
C PRO A 56 15.88 13.11 -8.09
N GLY A 57 16.26 12.60 -6.91
CA GLY A 57 16.61 13.42 -5.75
C GLY A 57 15.48 13.55 -4.74
N ASP A 58 14.26 13.22 -5.08
CA ASP A 58 13.17 13.17 -4.12
C ASP A 58 13.37 12.07 -3.08
N PHE A 59 12.92 12.36 -1.89
CA PHE A 59 12.91 11.40 -0.79
C PHE A 59 11.71 11.60 0.12
N GLN A 60 11.37 10.54 0.85
CA GLN A 60 10.50 10.62 2.02
C GLN A 60 10.99 9.74 3.15
N THR A 61 10.65 10.11 4.38
CA THR A 61 10.84 9.27 5.56
C THR A 61 9.50 8.90 6.16
N GLN A 62 9.41 7.68 6.66
CA GLN A 62 8.25 7.22 7.42
C GLN A 62 8.68 6.16 8.43
N THR A 63 7.83 5.88 9.40
CA THR A 63 8.04 4.77 10.33
C THR A 63 6.90 3.78 10.15
N ILE A 64 7.22 2.56 9.73
CA ILE A 64 6.25 1.49 9.52
C ILE A 64 6.52 0.40 10.55
N MET A 65 5.54 0.12 11.39
CA MET A 65 5.64 -0.91 12.46
C MET A 65 6.93 -0.80 13.29
N GLY A 66 7.31 0.44 13.63
CA GLY A 66 8.53 0.73 14.41
C GLY A 66 9.84 0.79 13.60
N VAL A 67 9.83 0.42 12.32
CA VAL A 67 11.02 0.51 11.45
C VAL A 67 11.09 1.89 10.81
N PRO A 68 12.11 2.72 11.13
CA PRO A 68 12.29 4.01 10.49
C PRO A 68 12.85 3.81 9.07
N LEU A 69 12.16 4.30 8.07
CA LEU A 69 12.53 4.18 6.66
C LEU A 69 13.00 5.51 6.08
N LEU A 70 13.97 5.44 5.18
CA LEU A 70 14.36 6.49 4.25
C LEU A 70 14.19 5.91 2.83
N ILE A 71 13.25 6.48 2.07
CA ILE A 71 12.95 6.09 0.70
C ILE A 71 13.46 7.20 -0.20
N THR A 72 14.24 6.86 -1.22
CA THR A 72 14.89 7.86 -2.10
C THR A 72 14.72 7.46 -3.56
N ARG A 73 14.68 8.44 -4.46
CA ARG A 73 14.85 8.21 -5.89
C ARG A 73 16.22 8.72 -6.31
N ASP A 74 17.02 7.86 -6.91
CA ASP A 74 18.35 8.25 -7.37
C ASP A 74 18.32 8.98 -8.73
N ARG A 75 19.50 9.41 -9.19
CA ARG A 75 19.64 10.13 -10.47
C ARG A 75 19.24 9.31 -11.71
N ASP A 76 19.26 7.99 -11.60
CA ASP A 76 18.89 7.08 -12.68
C ASP A 76 17.39 6.72 -12.63
N GLY A 77 16.64 7.36 -11.70
CA GLY A 77 15.21 7.16 -11.50
C GLY A 77 14.85 5.93 -10.67
N LEU A 78 15.85 5.21 -10.11
CA LEU A 78 15.61 4.02 -9.32
C LEU A 78 15.24 4.38 -7.88
N ILE A 79 14.26 3.64 -7.34
CA ILE A 79 13.84 3.74 -5.93
C ILE A 79 14.74 2.86 -5.07
N HIS A 80 15.13 3.42 -3.92
CA HIS A 80 15.84 2.73 -2.86
C HIS A 80 15.13 2.91 -1.53
N CYS A 81 15.23 1.92 -0.66
CA CYS A 81 14.71 1.97 0.70
C CYS A 81 15.80 1.52 1.68
N PHE A 82 15.96 2.32 2.75
CA PHE A 82 16.96 2.06 3.78
C PHE A 82 16.33 2.15 5.16
N ILE A 83 16.90 1.44 6.12
CA ILE A 83 16.68 1.75 7.53
C ILE A 83 17.31 3.12 7.80
N ASN A 84 16.52 4.09 8.21
CA ASN A 84 16.92 5.48 8.45
C ASN A 84 17.72 5.64 9.76
N VAL A 85 18.80 4.88 9.87
CA VAL A 85 19.65 4.78 11.07
C VAL A 85 21.11 4.84 10.67
N CYS A 86 21.86 5.79 11.25
CA CYS A 86 23.26 5.98 11.00
C CYS A 86 24.09 4.77 11.46
N ARG A 87 24.97 4.28 10.59
CA ARG A 87 25.85 3.11 10.86
C ARG A 87 26.90 3.38 11.93
N HIS A 88 27.13 4.66 12.29
CA HIS A 88 28.08 5.01 13.34
C HIS A 88 27.54 4.70 14.74
N ARG A 89 26.45 5.35 15.17
CA ARG A 89 25.88 5.23 16.52
C ARG A 89 24.35 5.21 16.56
N GLY A 90 23.70 4.80 15.50
CA GLY A 90 22.25 4.56 15.51
C GLY A 90 21.36 5.80 15.50
N ALA A 91 21.90 7.01 15.32
CA ALA A 91 21.07 8.21 15.23
C ALA A 91 20.25 8.21 13.92
N LYS A 92 19.04 8.76 13.95
CA LYS A 92 18.22 8.96 12.74
C LYS A 92 18.97 9.88 11.77
N VAL A 93 19.14 9.45 10.52
CA VAL A 93 19.95 10.18 9.52
C VAL A 93 19.18 11.36 8.95
N CYS A 94 17.90 11.18 8.62
CA CYS A 94 17.04 12.21 8.07
C CYS A 94 15.75 12.32 8.88
N SER A 95 15.44 13.52 9.37
CA SER A 95 14.24 13.81 10.15
C SER A 95 13.16 14.54 9.34
N ALA A 96 13.49 15.08 8.16
CA ALA A 96 12.50 15.68 7.28
C ALA A 96 11.57 14.59 6.72
N GLU A 97 10.27 14.85 6.68
CA GLU A 97 9.29 13.90 6.18
C GLU A 97 9.42 13.68 4.68
N LYS A 98 9.59 14.75 3.90
CA LYS A 98 9.78 14.75 2.44
C LYS A 98 10.75 15.85 2.04
N GLY A 99 11.36 15.73 0.87
CA GLY A 99 12.22 16.75 0.31
C GLY A 99 12.95 16.30 -0.94
N HIS A 100 13.89 17.14 -1.38
CA HIS A 100 14.69 16.92 -2.57
C HIS A 100 16.16 17.12 -2.25
N GLN A 101 16.94 16.05 -2.19
CA GLN A 101 18.38 16.06 -1.96
C GLN A 101 19.04 14.73 -2.33
N SER A 102 20.32 14.79 -2.69
CA SER A 102 21.12 13.61 -3.04
C SER A 102 22.08 13.13 -1.96
N ARG A 103 22.12 13.83 -0.82
CA ARG A 103 23.04 13.55 0.30
C ARG A 103 22.33 13.72 1.63
N PHE A 104 22.59 12.81 2.55
CA PHE A 104 21.98 12.75 3.88
C PHE A 104 23.09 12.75 4.93
N SER A 105 23.27 13.87 5.62
CA SER A 105 24.27 14.01 6.68
C SER A 105 23.63 13.75 8.03
N CYS A 106 24.17 12.79 8.76
CA CYS A 106 23.73 12.45 10.11
C CYS A 106 23.90 13.67 11.05
N PRO A 107 22.85 14.10 11.76
CA PRO A 107 22.93 15.31 12.60
C PRO A 107 23.84 15.14 13.82
N TYR A 108 24.22 13.89 14.15
CA TYR A 108 25.05 13.62 15.33
C TYR A 108 26.54 13.84 15.07
N HIS A 109 27.13 13.20 14.03
CA HIS A 109 28.57 13.32 13.75
C HIS A 109 28.87 13.53 12.26
N ALA A 110 27.93 14.05 11.50
CA ALA A 110 28.07 14.40 10.08
C ALA A 110 28.55 13.27 9.16
N TRP A 111 28.36 11.98 9.54
CA TRP A 111 28.51 10.91 8.58
C TRP A 111 27.48 11.11 7.46
N THR A 112 27.97 11.17 6.22
CA THR A 112 27.14 11.56 5.08
C THR A 112 26.97 10.40 4.12
N TYR A 113 25.73 10.15 3.76
CA TYR A 113 25.31 9.08 2.86
C TYR A 113 24.77 9.63 1.55
N SER A 114 25.00 8.92 0.45
CA SER A 114 24.34 9.20 -0.83
C SER A 114 22.86 8.78 -0.80
N ASN A 115 22.07 9.19 -1.80
CA ASN A 115 20.70 8.69 -1.99
C ASN A 115 20.66 7.23 -2.50
N ARG A 116 21.83 6.60 -2.70
CA ARG A 116 21.99 5.14 -2.93
C ARG A 116 22.44 4.41 -1.66
N GLY A 117 22.52 5.11 -0.54
CA GLY A 117 22.90 4.55 0.76
C GLY A 117 24.39 4.45 1.02
N ASP A 118 25.27 4.76 0.05
CA ASP A 118 26.72 4.67 0.25
C ASP A 118 27.23 5.70 1.25
N LEU A 119 28.16 5.32 2.12
CA LEU A 119 28.86 6.26 2.98
C LEU A 119 29.87 7.05 2.13
N ILE A 120 29.60 8.35 1.91
CA ILE A 120 30.39 9.22 1.05
C ILE A 120 31.24 10.26 1.82
N GLY A 121 30.99 10.43 3.10
CA GLY A 121 31.77 11.36 3.94
C GLY A 121 31.76 10.97 5.41
N VAL A 122 32.93 11.12 6.03
CA VAL A 122 33.14 10.94 7.47
C VAL A 122 33.86 12.19 8.00
N TYR A 123 33.22 12.89 8.94
CA TYR A 123 33.86 14.05 9.56
C TYR A 123 34.97 13.58 10.48
N GLY A 124 36.17 14.18 10.30
CA GLY A 124 37.35 13.81 11.09
C GLY A 124 37.85 12.38 10.87
N GLU A 125 37.75 11.86 9.64
CA GLU A 125 38.06 10.47 9.31
C GLU A 125 39.43 10.01 9.79
N ASP A 126 40.44 10.93 9.72
CA ASP A 126 41.82 10.64 10.20
C ASP A 126 41.86 10.24 11.68
N SER A 127 40.88 10.64 12.48
CA SER A 127 40.78 10.29 13.89
C SER A 127 40.22 8.89 14.15
N PHE A 128 39.73 8.19 13.11
CA PHE A 128 39.12 6.85 13.24
C PHE A 128 40.07 5.70 12.93
N GLY A 129 41.29 5.99 12.50
CA GLY A 129 42.23 4.92 12.11
C GLY A 129 41.88 4.19 10.80
N GLY A 130 40.99 4.76 10.01
CA GLY A 130 40.45 4.21 8.76
C GLY A 130 39.03 3.68 8.91
N VAL A 131 38.14 4.10 7.99
CA VAL A 131 36.75 3.61 7.90
C VAL A 131 36.58 2.92 6.57
N ASP A 132 36.19 1.64 6.60
CA ASP A 132 35.82 0.93 5.39
C ASP A 132 34.42 1.40 4.92
N ARG A 133 34.42 2.41 4.07
CA ARG A 133 33.19 3.03 3.55
C ARG A 133 32.31 2.06 2.78
N ALA A 134 32.88 1.02 2.16
CA ALA A 134 32.13 0.04 1.38
C ALA A 134 31.19 -0.81 2.24
N THR A 135 31.56 -1.03 3.51
CA THR A 135 30.77 -1.83 4.46
C THR A 135 29.89 -0.97 5.39
N MET A 136 30.06 0.36 5.38
CA MET A 136 29.40 1.28 6.30
C MET A 136 28.29 2.11 5.66
N GLY A 137 27.80 1.69 4.51
CA GLY A 137 26.59 2.23 3.90
C GLY A 137 25.35 2.02 4.76
N LEU A 138 24.25 2.75 4.49
CA LEU A 138 22.95 2.52 5.14
C LEU A 138 22.49 1.09 4.93
N THR A 139 21.80 0.53 5.91
CA THR A 139 21.21 -0.80 5.78
C THR A 139 20.11 -0.78 4.73
N ALA A 140 20.39 -1.37 3.58
CA ALA A 140 19.44 -1.46 2.48
C ALA A 140 18.34 -2.50 2.76
N LEU A 141 17.13 -2.19 2.36
CA LEU A 141 15.99 -3.10 2.30
C LEU A 141 15.69 -3.44 0.84
N TYR A 142 15.16 -4.63 0.60
CA TYR A 142 14.57 -4.92 -0.72
C TYR A 142 13.53 -3.87 -1.02
N CYS A 143 13.63 -3.26 -2.18
CA CYS A 143 12.72 -2.22 -2.62
C CYS A 143 12.57 -2.27 -4.14
N VAL A 144 11.35 -2.17 -4.63
CA VAL A 144 11.04 -2.18 -6.06
C VAL A 144 9.78 -1.37 -6.34
N GLU A 145 9.77 -0.72 -7.48
CA GLU A 145 8.62 0.02 -8.00
C GLU A 145 7.92 -0.82 -9.08
N ARG A 146 6.61 -1.00 -8.96
CA ARG A 146 5.77 -1.66 -9.97
C ARG A 146 4.40 -1.00 -10.04
N ALA A 147 3.98 -0.66 -11.25
CA ALA A 147 2.65 -0.11 -11.53
C ALA A 147 2.27 1.10 -10.65
N GLY A 148 3.23 1.99 -10.37
CA GLY A 148 3.00 3.18 -9.54
C GLY A 148 3.00 2.93 -8.03
N VAL A 149 3.35 1.72 -7.58
CA VAL A 149 3.47 1.35 -6.16
C VAL A 149 4.91 0.99 -5.82
N VAL A 150 5.39 1.47 -4.69
CA VAL A 150 6.69 1.12 -4.11
C VAL A 150 6.48 0.00 -3.09
N PHE A 151 7.09 -1.13 -3.36
CA PHE A 151 7.09 -2.30 -2.47
C PHE A 151 8.43 -2.42 -1.75
N ALA A 152 8.41 -2.84 -0.49
CA ALA A 152 9.62 -3.16 0.27
C ALA A 152 9.40 -4.36 1.18
N CYS A 153 10.50 -5.01 1.57
CA CYS A 153 10.52 -5.97 2.66
C CYS A 153 11.25 -5.33 3.85
N LEU A 154 10.65 -5.37 5.03
CA LEU A 154 11.19 -4.70 6.21
C LEU A 154 12.34 -5.46 6.87
N THR A 155 12.62 -6.71 6.46
CA THR A 155 13.75 -7.51 6.93
C THR A 155 14.95 -7.35 5.99
N PRO A 156 16.10 -6.87 6.47
CA PRO A 156 17.31 -6.77 5.66
C PRO A 156 17.75 -8.10 5.08
N GLY A 157 18.36 -8.06 3.88
CA GLY A 157 18.91 -9.25 3.20
C GLY A 157 17.87 -10.16 2.53
N LYS A 158 16.57 -9.84 2.61
CA LYS A 158 15.54 -10.52 1.82
C LYS A 158 15.55 -9.99 0.39
N SER A 159 15.12 -10.84 -0.54
CA SER A 159 14.84 -10.48 -1.94
C SER A 159 13.61 -11.23 -2.41
N PHE A 160 12.87 -10.63 -3.32
CA PHE A 160 11.64 -11.20 -3.86
C PHE A 160 11.55 -11.00 -5.36
N ASP A 161 10.94 -11.96 -6.02
CA ASP A 161 10.45 -11.80 -7.39
C ASP A 161 9.06 -11.15 -7.32
N ILE A 162 9.02 -9.82 -7.46
CA ILE A 162 7.78 -9.06 -7.37
C ILE A 162 6.84 -9.34 -8.55
N ASP A 163 7.38 -9.68 -9.72
CA ASP A 163 6.59 -9.99 -10.89
C ASP A 163 5.87 -11.33 -10.70
N ASN A 164 6.54 -12.32 -10.13
CA ASN A 164 5.91 -13.58 -9.74
C ASN A 164 4.94 -13.40 -8.56
N TRP A 165 5.23 -12.50 -7.60
CA TRP A 165 4.34 -12.19 -6.49
C TRP A 165 3.02 -11.59 -6.95
N LEU A 166 3.06 -10.62 -7.84
CA LEU A 166 1.88 -9.97 -8.40
C LEU A 166 1.17 -10.86 -9.44
N GLY A 167 1.93 -11.66 -10.20
CA GLY A 167 1.39 -12.50 -11.27
C GLY A 167 0.54 -11.70 -12.24
N GLU A 168 -0.58 -12.27 -12.71
CA GLU A 168 -1.53 -11.61 -13.62
C GLU A 168 -2.22 -10.38 -13.02
N PHE A 169 -2.13 -10.19 -11.70
CA PHE A 169 -2.65 -8.99 -11.05
C PHE A 169 -1.84 -7.74 -11.38
N ALA A 170 -0.58 -7.89 -11.79
CA ALA A 170 0.27 -6.76 -12.19
C ALA A 170 -0.38 -5.88 -13.26
N ASP A 171 -1.04 -6.50 -14.26
CA ASP A 171 -1.75 -5.76 -15.31
C ASP A 171 -2.94 -4.99 -14.74
N LYS A 172 -3.68 -5.58 -13.80
CA LYS A 172 -4.83 -4.93 -13.14
C LYS A 172 -4.40 -3.76 -12.28
N LEU A 173 -3.22 -3.85 -11.69
CA LEU A 173 -2.61 -2.74 -10.94
C LEU A 173 -2.13 -1.64 -11.88
N ALA A 174 -1.48 -1.99 -12.99
CA ALA A 174 -1.02 -1.05 -14.00
C ALA A 174 -2.17 -0.25 -14.66
N ASP A 175 -3.31 -0.90 -14.87
CA ASP A 175 -4.53 -0.27 -15.41
C ASP A 175 -5.04 0.89 -14.52
N GLN A 176 -4.65 0.94 -13.23
CA GLN A 176 -5.03 2.04 -12.32
C GLN A 176 -4.28 3.34 -12.61
N LYS A 177 -3.17 3.28 -13.37
CA LYS A 177 -2.36 4.43 -13.78
C LYS A 177 -2.05 5.38 -12.62
N LEU A 178 -1.63 4.81 -11.47
CA LEU A 178 -1.46 5.56 -10.23
C LEU A 178 -0.45 6.72 -10.34
N ALA A 179 0.47 6.67 -11.31
CA ALA A 179 1.42 7.74 -11.56
C ALA A 179 0.79 9.01 -12.18
N ASP A 180 -0.40 8.89 -12.81
CA ASP A 180 -1.09 10.00 -13.47
C ASP A 180 -1.97 10.80 -12.49
N TRP A 181 -2.07 10.35 -11.24
CA TRP A 181 -2.88 10.98 -10.21
C TRP A 181 -2.07 11.98 -9.38
N HIS A 182 -2.78 12.90 -8.72
CA HIS A 182 -2.20 13.88 -7.80
C HIS A 182 -2.61 13.61 -6.36
N LEU A 183 -1.65 13.71 -5.42
CA LEU A 183 -1.95 13.61 -4.00
C LEU A 183 -2.72 14.85 -3.55
N TYR A 184 -3.99 14.67 -3.16
CA TYR A 184 -4.83 15.74 -2.62
C TYR A 184 -4.65 15.88 -1.11
N THR A 185 -4.70 14.76 -0.37
CA THR A 185 -4.53 14.78 1.10
C THR A 185 -4.08 13.43 1.62
N GLU A 186 -3.48 13.46 2.78
CA GLU A 186 -3.01 12.30 3.54
C GLU A 186 -3.50 12.37 4.98
N ARG A 187 -3.83 11.21 5.57
CA ARG A 187 -4.16 11.09 6.98
C ARG A 187 -3.86 9.71 7.51
N TRP A 188 -3.66 9.62 8.83
CA TRP A 188 -3.54 8.37 9.55
C TRP A 188 -4.81 8.11 10.36
N LEU A 189 -5.32 6.89 10.28
CA LEU A 189 -6.53 6.47 10.96
C LEU A 189 -6.22 5.25 11.84
N PRO A 190 -6.56 5.30 13.14
CA PRO A 190 -6.57 4.10 13.96
C PRO A 190 -7.75 3.22 13.56
N GLY A 191 -7.61 1.91 13.76
CA GLY A 191 -8.66 0.93 13.46
C GLY A 191 -8.62 -0.28 14.38
N ALA A 192 -9.53 -1.21 14.13
CA ALA A 192 -9.53 -2.55 14.70
C ALA A 192 -8.30 -3.33 14.22
N GLY A 193 -8.10 -4.56 14.71
CA GLY A 193 -6.99 -5.42 14.26
C GLY A 193 -6.91 -5.52 12.74
N TRP A 194 -5.72 -5.72 12.19
CA TRP A 194 -5.45 -5.62 10.76
C TRP A 194 -6.32 -6.54 9.89
N LYS A 195 -6.60 -7.78 10.36
CA LYS A 195 -7.51 -8.69 9.64
C LYS A 195 -8.93 -8.18 9.61
N ALA A 196 -9.47 -7.73 10.74
CA ALA A 196 -10.81 -7.16 10.81
C ALA A 196 -10.94 -5.87 9.97
N THR A 197 -9.88 -5.06 9.94
CA THR A 197 -9.82 -3.88 9.07
C THR A 197 -9.80 -4.29 7.59
N LEU A 198 -8.97 -5.28 7.22
CA LEU A 198 -8.89 -5.78 5.85
C LEU A 198 -10.21 -6.41 5.42
N ASP A 199 -10.85 -7.23 6.26
CA ASP A 199 -12.16 -7.83 5.99
C ASP A 199 -13.20 -6.77 5.63
N GLY A 200 -13.22 -5.64 6.36
CA GLY A 200 -14.10 -4.51 6.04
C GLY A 200 -13.83 -3.85 4.69
N TYR A 201 -12.61 -3.93 4.15
CA TYR A 201 -12.29 -3.49 2.79
C TYR A 201 -12.68 -4.51 1.71
N LEU A 202 -12.95 -5.76 2.09
CA LEU A 202 -13.16 -6.89 1.19
C LEU A 202 -14.63 -7.33 1.08
N GLU A 203 -15.56 -6.60 1.71
CA GLU A 203 -16.99 -6.88 1.65
C GLU A 203 -17.79 -5.58 1.50
N VAL A 204 -19.07 -5.71 1.16
CA VAL A 204 -19.97 -4.57 0.94
C VAL A 204 -21.22 -4.64 1.83
N TYR A 205 -21.33 -5.69 2.64
CA TYR A 205 -22.51 -5.94 3.44
C TYR A 205 -22.80 -4.84 4.47
N HIS A 206 -21.74 -4.18 4.97
CA HIS A 206 -21.85 -3.06 5.90
C HIS A 206 -22.29 -1.74 5.26
N HIS A 207 -22.32 -1.63 3.91
CA HIS A 207 -22.55 -0.36 3.22
C HIS A 207 -23.88 0.29 3.61
N ASP A 208 -24.98 -0.47 3.67
CA ASP A 208 -26.29 0.08 3.97
C ASP A 208 -26.44 0.53 5.43
N SER A 209 -25.70 -0.11 6.36
CA SER A 209 -25.77 0.21 7.78
C SER A 209 -24.73 1.26 8.20
N VAL A 210 -23.45 1.00 7.94
CA VAL A 210 -22.34 1.88 8.35
C VAL A 210 -22.21 3.10 7.44
N HIS A 211 -22.35 2.87 6.13
CA HIS A 211 -22.20 3.91 5.10
C HIS A 211 -23.54 4.41 4.53
N GLY A 212 -24.65 4.21 5.24
CA GLY A 212 -26.01 4.58 4.79
C GLY A 212 -26.20 6.08 4.47
N LYS A 213 -25.29 6.95 4.92
CA LYS A 213 -25.30 8.39 4.60
C LYS A 213 -24.22 8.83 3.62
N THR A 214 -23.34 7.92 3.19
CA THR A 214 -22.21 8.21 2.29
C THR A 214 -22.30 7.43 0.99
N VAL A 215 -21.79 6.21 0.92
CA VAL A 215 -21.79 5.39 -0.29
C VAL A 215 -23.02 4.49 -0.43
N GLY A 216 -23.67 4.08 0.65
CA GLY A 216 -24.86 3.23 0.66
C GLY A 216 -26.03 3.77 -0.20
N PRO A 217 -26.34 5.10 -0.22
CA PRO A 217 -27.38 5.64 -1.09
C PRO A 217 -27.14 5.39 -2.58
N TYR A 218 -25.90 5.21 -2.99
CA TYR A 218 -25.49 5.10 -4.40
C TYR A 218 -25.14 3.67 -4.83
N THR A 219 -24.86 2.76 -3.90
CA THR A 219 -24.46 1.38 -4.19
C THR A 219 -25.58 0.39 -3.90
N VAL A 220 -25.54 -0.75 -4.55
CA VAL A 220 -26.43 -1.88 -4.25
C VAL A 220 -25.77 -2.68 -3.13
N GLY A 221 -26.34 -2.61 -1.94
CA GLY A 221 -25.91 -3.42 -0.81
C GLY A 221 -26.00 -4.89 -1.15
N ASN A 222 -25.02 -5.68 -0.68
CA ASN A 222 -24.97 -7.13 -0.85
C ASN A 222 -24.95 -7.65 -2.30
N LEU A 223 -24.51 -6.82 -3.26
CA LEU A 223 -24.18 -7.24 -4.63
C LEU A 223 -22.71 -7.04 -4.89
N LEU A 224 -22.01 -8.12 -5.11
CA LEU A 224 -20.56 -8.15 -5.28
C LEU A 224 -20.18 -9.06 -6.46
N VAL A 225 -19.25 -8.60 -7.28
CA VAL A 225 -18.47 -9.42 -8.21
C VAL A 225 -17.05 -9.51 -7.69
N HIS A 226 -16.52 -10.71 -7.57
CA HIS A 226 -15.22 -10.95 -6.95
C HIS A 226 -14.30 -11.76 -7.87
N ASP A 227 -13.07 -11.27 -8.03
CA ASP A 227 -12.02 -11.93 -8.80
C ASP A 227 -10.75 -12.03 -7.94
N THR A 228 -9.99 -13.11 -8.08
CA THR A 228 -8.75 -13.36 -7.33
C THR A 228 -7.60 -13.74 -8.25
N TRP A 229 -6.38 -13.35 -7.85
CA TRP A 229 -5.10 -13.70 -8.47
C TRP A 229 -4.10 -13.99 -7.35
N GLY A 230 -3.95 -15.26 -7.01
CA GLY A 230 -3.18 -15.64 -5.82
C GLY A 230 -3.77 -15.01 -4.55
N ALA A 231 -2.97 -14.19 -3.87
CA ALA A 231 -3.41 -13.47 -2.67
C ALA A 231 -4.05 -12.10 -2.98
N HIS A 232 -3.99 -11.64 -4.23
CA HIS A 232 -4.53 -10.35 -4.64
C HIS A 232 -5.96 -10.50 -5.15
N GLN A 233 -6.75 -9.43 -5.08
CA GLN A 233 -8.15 -9.52 -5.44
C GLN A 233 -8.73 -8.20 -5.93
N ARG A 234 -9.83 -8.32 -6.66
CA ARG A 234 -10.65 -7.21 -7.12
C ARG A 234 -12.10 -7.45 -6.74
N MET A 235 -12.69 -6.45 -6.16
CA MET A 235 -14.10 -6.42 -5.83
C MET A 235 -14.79 -5.36 -6.71
N VAL A 236 -15.88 -5.73 -7.38
CA VAL A 236 -16.72 -4.81 -8.16
C VAL A 236 -18.07 -4.68 -7.49
N ILE A 237 -18.43 -3.45 -7.18
CA ILE A 237 -19.64 -3.04 -6.47
C ILE A 237 -20.58 -2.36 -7.47
N ALA A 238 -21.79 -2.85 -7.63
CA ALA A 238 -22.79 -2.21 -8.48
C ALA A 238 -23.29 -0.90 -7.86
N LYS A 239 -23.47 0.14 -8.68
CA LYS A 239 -24.25 1.32 -8.31
C LYS A 239 -25.72 1.08 -8.63
N LYS A 240 -26.62 1.81 -7.96
CA LYS A 240 -28.08 1.64 -8.12
C LYS A 240 -28.59 1.94 -9.53
N ASN A 241 -27.88 2.82 -10.24
CA ASN A 241 -28.21 3.15 -11.64
C ASN A 241 -27.69 2.12 -12.66
N ILE A 242 -27.11 1.00 -12.24
CA ILE A 242 -26.63 -0.02 -13.15
C ILE A 242 -27.73 -0.61 -14.05
N SER A 243 -29.00 -0.53 -13.60
CA SER A 243 -30.16 -0.94 -14.40
C SER A 243 -30.33 -0.19 -15.71
N GLU A 244 -29.82 1.06 -15.81
CA GLU A 244 -29.86 1.87 -17.03
C GLU A 244 -29.14 1.16 -18.19
N LEU A 245 -28.15 0.34 -17.90
CA LEU A 245 -27.42 -0.45 -18.89
C LEU A 245 -28.27 -1.52 -19.60
N ASN A 246 -29.47 -1.86 -19.09
CA ASN A 246 -30.38 -2.77 -19.76
C ASN A 246 -30.96 -2.19 -21.07
N ASP A 247 -31.02 -0.86 -21.13
CA ASP A 247 -31.58 -0.13 -22.26
C ASP A 247 -30.51 0.37 -23.26
N ILE A 248 -29.23 0.02 -23.01
CA ILE A 248 -28.08 0.47 -23.81
C ILE A 248 -27.41 -0.76 -24.44
N GLU A 249 -27.25 -0.74 -25.77
CA GLU A 249 -26.49 -1.77 -26.47
C GLU A 249 -25.07 -1.89 -25.93
N LEU A 250 -24.57 -3.11 -25.79
CA LEU A 250 -23.29 -3.40 -25.14
C LEU A 250 -22.12 -2.62 -25.74
N ASP A 251 -22.07 -2.51 -27.08
CA ASP A 251 -21.01 -1.79 -27.80
C ASP A 251 -21.08 -0.27 -27.61
N SER A 252 -22.17 0.21 -27.03
CA SER A 252 -22.39 1.62 -26.71
C SER A 252 -22.13 1.96 -25.23
N TRP A 253 -21.70 0.95 -24.42
CA TRP A 253 -21.34 1.22 -23.03
C TRP A 253 -20.08 2.09 -22.97
N GLU A 254 -20.25 3.25 -22.38
CA GLU A 254 -19.15 4.18 -22.13
C GLU A 254 -18.38 3.81 -20.84
N SER A 255 -18.03 4.79 -20.05
CA SER A 255 -17.24 4.65 -18.83
C SER A 255 -17.91 3.72 -17.78
N PRO A 256 -17.31 2.58 -17.43
CA PRO A 256 -17.87 1.67 -16.43
C PRO A 256 -17.98 2.31 -15.04
N GLU A 257 -17.19 3.34 -14.73
CA GLU A 257 -17.15 4.04 -13.46
C GLU A 257 -18.51 4.73 -13.15
N SER A 258 -19.30 5.02 -14.17
CA SER A 258 -20.65 5.57 -13.98
C SER A 258 -21.59 4.58 -13.27
N TYR A 259 -21.39 3.28 -13.45
CA TYR A 259 -22.29 2.21 -13.05
C TYR A 259 -21.74 1.26 -11.99
N ILE A 260 -20.44 1.28 -11.78
CA ILE A 260 -19.77 0.41 -10.80
C ILE A 260 -18.70 1.17 -10.01
N ARG A 261 -18.32 0.61 -8.89
CA ARG A 261 -17.08 0.93 -8.18
C ARG A 261 -16.18 -0.30 -8.16
N VAL A 262 -14.90 -0.09 -8.21
CA VAL A 262 -13.92 -1.16 -8.17
C VAL A 262 -12.98 -0.92 -7.00
N VAL A 263 -12.75 -1.97 -6.21
CA VAL A 263 -11.74 -1.99 -5.16
C VAL A 263 -10.71 -3.05 -5.53
N HIS A 264 -9.46 -2.65 -5.66
CA HIS A 264 -8.34 -3.56 -5.81
C HIS A 264 -7.62 -3.70 -4.47
N SER A 265 -7.31 -4.93 -4.09
CA SER A 265 -6.58 -5.22 -2.87
C SER A 265 -5.31 -5.97 -3.20
N VAL A 266 -4.18 -5.32 -2.93
CA VAL A 266 -2.85 -5.91 -3.05
C VAL A 266 -2.44 -6.43 -1.69
N PHE A 267 -2.45 -7.75 -1.53
CA PHE A 267 -2.06 -8.38 -0.27
C PHE A 267 -0.60 -8.01 0.09
N PRO A 268 -0.27 -7.75 1.36
CA PRO A 268 -1.19 -7.85 2.51
C PRO A 268 -1.86 -6.52 2.90
N ASN A 269 -1.47 -5.37 2.33
CA ASN A 269 -1.72 -4.11 3.02
C ASN A 269 -2.21 -2.95 2.16
N LEU A 270 -2.41 -3.13 0.85
CA LEU A 270 -2.81 -2.02 -0.01
C LEU A 270 -4.24 -2.21 -0.53
N SER A 271 -5.08 -1.22 -0.29
CA SER A 271 -6.42 -1.10 -0.89
C SER A 271 -6.48 0.13 -1.80
N ILE A 272 -6.97 -0.05 -3.02
CA ILE A 272 -7.15 0.99 -4.03
C ILE A 272 -8.64 1.02 -4.38
N SER A 273 -9.33 2.09 -4.00
CA SER A 273 -10.76 2.24 -4.21
C SER A 273 -11.06 3.50 -5.01
N ALA A 274 -11.57 3.33 -6.23
CA ALA A 274 -12.10 4.45 -6.99
C ALA A 274 -13.31 5.06 -6.25
N ILE A 275 -13.30 6.37 -6.10
CA ILE A 275 -14.39 7.14 -5.49
C ILE A 275 -15.11 7.91 -6.59
N LEU A 276 -16.37 8.30 -6.30
CA LEU A 276 -17.15 9.17 -7.18
C LEU A 276 -16.41 10.50 -7.46
N GLY A 277 -16.46 10.97 -8.71
CA GLY A 277 -16.03 12.32 -9.07
C GLY A 277 -14.53 12.49 -9.31
N GLY A 278 -13.84 11.49 -9.86
CA GLY A 278 -12.43 11.63 -10.25
C GLY A 278 -11.46 11.59 -9.07
N HIS A 279 -11.85 10.93 -7.98
CA HIS A 279 -11.00 10.70 -6.81
C HIS A 279 -10.70 9.22 -6.64
N CYS A 280 -9.52 8.91 -6.12
CA CYS A 280 -9.12 7.57 -5.73
C CYS A 280 -8.70 7.57 -4.26
N LEU A 281 -9.19 6.61 -3.49
CA LEU A 281 -8.81 6.38 -2.11
C LEU A 281 -7.81 5.23 -2.04
N ILE A 282 -6.64 5.51 -1.49
CA ILE A 282 -5.60 4.53 -1.23
C ILE A 282 -5.53 4.30 0.27
N GLY A 283 -5.51 3.03 0.69
CA GLY A 283 -5.31 2.65 2.09
C GLY A 283 -4.11 1.72 2.22
N PHE A 284 -3.10 2.15 2.98
CA PHE A 284 -2.01 1.27 3.44
C PHE A 284 -2.36 0.83 4.86
N ILE A 285 -2.63 -0.45 5.04
CA ILE A 285 -3.09 -1.04 6.30
C ILE A 285 -1.90 -1.69 6.99
N TYR A 286 -1.52 -1.19 8.16
CA TYR A 286 -0.42 -1.73 8.95
C TYR A 286 -0.92 -2.26 10.29
N PRO A 287 -0.48 -3.45 10.73
CA PRO A 287 -0.72 -3.91 12.09
C PRO A 287 -0.26 -2.86 13.11
N GLY A 288 -1.06 -2.67 14.16
CA GLY A 288 -0.69 -1.86 15.29
C GLY A 288 0.25 -2.61 16.25
N GLU A 289 0.25 -2.19 17.52
CA GLU A 289 1.08 -2.82 18.56
C GLU A 289 0.46 -4.12 19.10
N THR A 290 -0.83 -4.32 18.91
CA THR A 290 -1.58 -5.50 19.38
C THR A 290 -2.46 -6.09 18.29
N SER A 291 -2.93 -7.31 18.49
CA SER A 291 -3.84 -8.02 17.59
C SER A 291 -5.12 -7.22 17.24
N THR A 292 -5.52 -6.31 18.14
CA THR A 292 -6.76 -5.55 18.03
C THR A 292 -6.59 -4.11 17.54
N THR A 293 -5.40 -3.73 17.14
CA THR A 293 -5.10 -2.36 16.68
C THR A 293 -4.50 -2.34 15.26
N THR A 294 -4.78 -1.26 14.54
CA THR A 294 -4.29 -1.00 13.18
C THR A 294 -3.97 0.48 13.02
N ALA A 295 -2.97 0.78 12.23
CA ALA A 295 -2.72 2.11 11.69
C ALA A 295 -2.93 2.07 10.16
N THR A 296 -3.92 2.79 9.66
CA THR A 296 -4.15 2.92 8.21
C THR A 296 -3.67 4.28 7.74
N ARG A 297 -2.65 4.29 6.89
CA ARG A 297 -2.27 5.47 6.13
C ARG A 297 -3.19 5.60 4.93
N GLN A 298 -3.98 6.66 4.88
CA GLN A 298 -4.97 6.88 3.84
C GLN A 298 -4.56 8.08 2.99
N LEU A 299 -4.45 7.87 1.68
CA LEU A 299 -4.25 8.92 0.69
C LEU A 299 -5.55 9.11 -0.10
N ILE A 300 -5.89 10.37 -0.38
CA ILE A 300 -6.91 10.73 -1.36
C ILE A 300 -6.18 11.33 -2.54
N LEU A 301 -6.37 10.72 -3.70
CA LEU A 301 -5.82 11.18 -4.96
C LEU A 301 -6.92 11.86 -5.78
N SER A 302 -6.55 12.88 -6.54
CA SER A 302 -7.40 13.53 -7.55
C SER A 302 -6.82 13.28 -8.94
N ALA A 303 -7.70 13.19 -9.94
CA ALA A 303 -7.31 13.10 -11.33
C ALA A 303 -6.65 14.39 -11.81
#